data_e842201debf2cfced85456053f3738e7
#
_entry.id   e842201debf2cfced85456053f3738e7
#
_cell.length_a   1.000
_cell.length_b   1.000
_cell.length_c   1.000
_cell.angle_alpha   90.00
_cell.angle_beta   90.00
_cell.angle_gamma   90.00
#
_symmetry.space_group_name_H-M   'P 1'
#
loop_
_entity.id
_entity.type
_entity.pdbx_description
1 polymer ?
#
loop_
_entity_poly.entity_id
_entity_poly.type
_entity_poly.pdbx_seq_one_letter_code
_entity_poly.pdbx_strand_id
1 'polypeptide(L)'
;ASYVYKRQNMESTDTLTVLTHFRTMQQTSEWSCGVTAALMVLDWYDALGDWNEESLAALRHSLDSTELEGYPGTTLNQAIDIFNGVGGFDIISSNDYPDGIWLDDIQGWLSEGKPVMICWNDWGGHWQTIIGYDTMGTENENDDVFLVADSYDTTDHNQDGYGIYPAERLMYNFTMYGAFPESEGGSDMLFLVASPSAK
;
A
#
# COMPACT_ATOMS: atom_id res chain seq x y z
N ALA A 1 -9.67 25.98 -5.70
CA ALA A 1 -8.72 24.91 -5.42
C ALA A 1 -9.40 23.58 -5.68
N SER A 2 -8.80 22.70 -6.47
CA SER A 2 -9.39 21.38 -6.76
C SER A 2 -9.44 20.53 -5.48
N TYR A 3 -10.32 19.54 -5.44
CA TYR A 3 -10.39 18.57 -4.34
C TYR A 3 -9.04 17.86 -4.14
N VAL A 4 -8.35 17.51 -5.23
CA VAL A 4 -7.00 16.93 -5.25
C VAL A 4 -6.02 17.75 -4.43
N TYR A 5 -5.98 19.08 -4.66
CA TYR A 5 -5.11 19.97 -3.90
C TYR A 5 -5.39 19.93 -2.39
N LYS A 6 -6.67 19.84 -2.01
CA LYS A 6 -7.04 19.80 -0.58
C LYS A 6 -6.60 18.48 0.08
N ARG A 7 -6.82 17.33 -0.59
CA ARG A 7 -6.46 16.01 -0.05
C ARG A 7 -4.94 15.84 0.03
N GLN A 8 -4.22 16.23 -1.01
CA GLN A 8 -2.75 16.18 -1.03
C GLN A 8 -2.09 17.07 0.04
N ASN A 9 -2.74 18.14 0.47
CA ASN A 9 -2.22 19.08 1.46
C ASN A 9 -2.93 18.98 2.82
N MET A 10 -3.49 17.82 3.15
CA MET A 10 -3.97 17.55 4.51
C MET A 10 -2.76 17.49 5.45
N GLU A 11 -2.91 18.11 6.60
CA GLU A 11 -1.89 18.12 7.64
C GLU A 11 -2.37 17.29 8.84
N SER A 12 -1.44 16.69 9.56
CA SER A 12 -1.74 15.97 10.79
C SER A 12 -2.32 16.91 11.84
N THR A 13 -3.22 16.39 12.66
CA THR A 13 -3.88 17.09 13.79
C THR A 13 -3.73 16.25 15.05
N ASP A 14 -4.44 16.60 16.13
CA ASP A 14 -4.47 15.80 17.35
C ASP A 14 -5.12 14.42 17.14
N THR A 15 -5.97 14.26 16.11
CA THR A 15 -6.70 13.01 15.82
C THR A 15 -6.25 12.35 14.54
N LEU A 16 -5.77 13.12 13.57
CA LEU A 16 -5.34 12.67 12.25
C LEU A 16 -3.82 12.60 12.17
N THR A 17 -3.30 11.42 11.86
CA THR A 17 -1.92 11.22 11.38
C THR A 17 -1.96 11.01 9.87
N VAL A 18 -1.30 11.87 9.08
CA VAL A 18 -1.30 11.76 7.62
C VAL A 18 0.07 12.08 7.04
N LEU A 19 0.44 11.38 5.98
CA LEU A 19 1.63 11.65 5.18
C LEU A 19 1.33 12.85 4.27
N THR A 20 1.58 14.05 4.76
CA THR A 20 1.31 15.32 4.05
C THR A 20 2.11 15.37 2.75
N HIS A 21 1.46 15.74 1.65
CA HIS A 21 2.01 15.77 0.29
C HIS A 21 2.30 14.41 -0.34
N PHE A 22 1.80 13.30 0.23
CA PHE A 22 1.83 12.03 -0.47
C PHE A 22 1.05 12.16 -1.79
N ARG A 23 1.68 11.84 -2.92
CA ARG A 23 1.08 11.99 -4.25
C ARG A 23 0.57 10.65 -4.76
N THR A 24 -0.63 10.66 -5.31
CA THR A 24 -1.24 9.52 -5.97
C THR A 24 -0.81 9.44 -7.43
N MET A 25 -0.77 8.22 -7.96
CA MET A 25 -0.51 7.95 -9.38
C MET A 25 -1.57 6.98 -9.89
N GLN A 26 -2.05 7.23 -11.12
CA GLN A 26 -3.00 6.33 -11.79
C GLN A 26 -2.24 5.20 -12.47
N GLN A 27 -2.64 3.95 -12.24
CA GLN A 27 -2.10 2.81 -12.99
C GLN A 27 -2.52 2.83 -14.45
N THR A 28 -1.66 2.32 -15.33
CA THR A 28 -1.91 2.34 -16.79
C THR A 28 -2.49 1.03 -17.32
N SER A 29 -2.55 -0.01 -16.50
CA SER A 29 -3.06 -1.33 -16.86
C SER A 29 -3.84 -1.98 -15.72
N GLU A 30 -4.63 -3.00 -16.03
CA GLU A 30 -5.43 -3.77 -15.05
C GLU A 30 -4.57 -4.56 -14.04
N TRP A 31 -3.29 -4.76 -14.31
CA TRP A 31 -2.39 -5.57 -13.47
C TRP A 31 -1.37 -4.77 -12.67
N SER A 32 -1.20 -3.48 -12.94
CA SER A 32 -0.05 -2.71 -12.43
C SER A 32 -0.24 -2.08 -11.06
N CYS A 33 -1.30 -2.42 -10.33
CA CYS A 33 -1.59 -1.83 -9.02
C CYS A 33 -0.41 -1.95 -8.03
N GLY A 34 0.24 -3.11 -7.92
CA GLY A 34 1.37 -3.30 -7.01
C GLY A 34 2.61 -2.49 -7.39
N VAL A 35 2.93 -2.42 -8.69
CA VAL A 35 4.06 -1.59 -9.15
C VAL A 35 3.76 -0.10 -9.03
N THR A 36 2.50 0.31 -9.26
CA THR A 36 2.11 1.72 -9.11
C THR A 36 2.07 2.13 -7.63
N ALA A 37 1.63 1.25 -6.74
CA ALA A 37 1.74 1.48 -5.30
C ALA A 37 3.21 1.67 -4.88
N ALA A 38 4.13 0.86 -5.41
CA ALA A 38 5.56 1.03 -5.17
C ALA A 38 6.10 2.35 -5.73
N LEU A 39 5.67 2.77 -6.95
CA LEU A 39 6.05 4.09 -7.50
C LEU A 39 5.62 5.24 -6.57
N MET A 40 4.41 5.19 -6.01
CA MET A 40 3.92 6.19 -5.07
C MET A 40 4.78 6.24 -3.79
N VAL A 41 5.21 5.08 -3.28
CA VAL A 41 6.11 5.00 -2.12
C VAL A 41 7.51 5.54 -2.45
N LEU A 42 8.06 5.22 -3.63
CA LEU A 42 9.34 5.78 -4.08
C LEU A 42 9.27 7.31 -4.23
N ASP A 43 8.17 7.82 -4.78
CA ASP A 43 7.94 9.26 -4.91
C ASP A 43 7.88 9.96 -3.54
N TRP A 44 7.22 9.35 -2.57
CA TRP A 44 7.16 9.83 -1.19
C TRP A 44 8.54 10.05 -0.55
N TYR A 45 9.48 9.16 -0.85
CA TYR A 45 10.85 9.24 -0.34
C TYR A 45 11.83 9.96 -1.27
N ASP A 46 11.36 10.66 -2.31
CA ASP A 46 12.20 11.32 -3.33
C ASP A 46 13.18 10.35 -4.02
N ALA A 47 12.77 9.08 -4.13
CA ALA A 47 13.54 7.99 -4.73
C ALA A 47 12.97 7.51 -6.08
N LEU A 48 11.96 8.21 -6.63
CA LEU A 48 11.31 7.81 -7.87
C LEU A 48 12.28 7.81 -9.07
N GLY A 49 13.14 8.83 -9.19
CA GLY A 49 14.09 8.92 -10.31
C GLY A 49 13.42 8.70 -11.67
N ASP A 50 13.99 7.81 -12.47
CA ASP A 50 13.48 7.45 -13.81
C ASP A 50 12.62 6.17 -13.79
N TRP A 51 12.27 5.64 -12.61
CA TRP A 51 11.44 4.46 -12.49
C TRP A 51 10.02 4.69 -13.02
N ASN A 52 9.46 3.67 -13.65
CA ASN A 52 8.10 3.62 -14.16
C ASN A 52 7.52 2.21 -13.99
N GLU A 53 6.24 2.00 -14.33
CA GLU A 53 5.58 0.71 -14.15
C GLU A 53 6.33 -0.44 -14.84
N GLU A 54 6.80 -0.26 -16.06
CA GLU A 54 7.51 -1.31 -16.81
C GLU A 54 8.86 -1.64 -16.18
N SER A 55 9.66 -0.64 -15.83
CA SER A 55 10.98 -0.85 -15.23
C SER A 55 10.91 -1.45 -13.82
N LEU A 56 9.93 -1.06 -13.00
CA LEU A 56 9.72 -1.72 -11.71
C LEU A 56 9.19 -3.14 -11.86
N ALA A 57 8.25 -3.37 -12.77
CA ALA A 57 7.74 -4.70 -13.04
C ALA A 57 8.84 -5.68 -13.47
N ALA A 58 9.86 -5.19 -14.18
CA ALA A 58 10.99 -5.99 -14.61
C ALA A 58 11.91 -6.47 -13.46
N LEU A 59 11.78 -5.89 -12.28
CA LEU A 59 12.54 -6.33 -11.08
C LEU A 59 11.94 -7.56 -10.41
N ARG A 60 10.69 -7.88 -10.70
CA ARG A 60 9.99 -9.02 -10.11
C ARG A 60 10.56 -10.34 -10.64
N HIS A 61 10.74 -11.33 -9.76
CA HIS A 61 11.08 -12.68 -10.22
C HIS A 61 9.93 -13.30 -11.02
N SER A 62 10.27 -14.28 -11.86
CA SER A 62 9.28 -15.11 -12.57
C SER A 62 8.59 -16.06 -11.60
N LEU A 63 7.30 -16.28 -11.80
CA LEU A 63 6.52 -17.21 -10.99
C LEU A 63 6.70 -18.63 -11.55
N ASP A 64 7.24 -19.53 -10.73
CA ASP A 64 7.49 -20.93 -11.10
C ASP A 64 6.29 -21.85 -10.82
N SER A 65 5.28 -21.35 -10.10
CA SER A 65 4.06 -22.10 -9.80
C SER A 65 3.18 -22.21 -11.05
N THR A 66 2.78 -23.41 -11.42
CA THR A 66 1.81 -23.62 -12.53
C THR A 66 0.45 -22.97 -12.24
N GLU A 67 0.12 -22.72 -10.97
CA GLU A 67 -1.11 -22.03 -10.57
C GLU A 67 -1.04 -20.53 -10.82
N LEU A 68 0.19 -19.96 -10.85
CA LEU A 68 0.43 -18.55 -11.05
C LEU A 68 1.18 -18.26 -12.36
N GLU A 69 1.48 -19.27 -13.18
CA GLU A 69 2.12 -19.06 -14.47
C GLU A 69 1.29 -18.12 -15.33
N GLY A 70 1.90 -17.01 -15.77
CA GLY A 70 1.20 -15.97 -16.53
C GLY A 70 0.33 -15.04 -15.68
N TYR A 71 0.38 -15.13 -14.33
CA TYR A 71 -0.31 -14.22 -13.45
C TYR A 71 0.24 -12.79 -13.62
N PRO A 72 -0.58 -11.83 -14.04
CA PRO A 72 -0.08 -10.50 -14.40
C PRO A 72 0.13 -9.57 -13.19
N GLY A 73 -0.51 -9.87 -12.06
CA GLY A 73 -0.43 -9.05 -10.84
C GLY A 73 0.92 -9.14 -10.14
N THR A 74 0.98 -8.66 -8.91
CA THR A 74 2.20 -8.63 -8.09
C THR A 74 1.95 -9.38 -6.79
N THR A 75 2.71 -10.43 -6.52
CA THR A 75 2.71 -11.12 -5.23
C THR A 75 3.45 -10.31 -4.17
N LEU A 76 3.35 -10.71 -2.90
CA LEU A 76 4.12 -10.05 -1.84
C LEU A 76 5.62 -10.14 -2.09
N ASN A 77 6.12 -11.35 -2.40
CA ASN A 77 7.56 -11.54 -2.64
C ASN A 77 8.04 -10.78 -3.88
N GLN A 78 7.22 -10.64 -4.90
CA GLN A 78 7.52 -9.78 -6.04
C GLN A 78 7.53 -8.28 -5.67
N ALA A 79 6.66 -7.83 -4.76
CA ALA A 79 6.72 -6.46 -4.24
C ALA A 79 8.00 -6.22 -3.43
N ILE A 80 8.45 -7.21 -2.66
CA ILE A 80 9.74 -7.19 -1.97
C ILE A 80 10.91 -7.11 -2.98
N ASP A 81 10.87 -7.86 -4.06
CA ASP A 81 11.87 -7.79 -5.13
C ASP A 81 12.00 -6.39 -5.73
N ILE A 82 10.90 -5.68 -5.91
CA ILE A 82 10.90 -4.30 -6.43
C ILE A 82 11.80 -3.42 -5.55
N PHE A 83 11.57 -3.37 -4.25
CA PHE A 83 12.34 -2.51 -3.35
C PHE A 83 13.80 -2.99 -3.18
N ASN A 84 14.03 -4.31 -3.17
CA ASN A 84 15.38 -4.87 -3.19
C ASN A 84 16.13 -4.50 -4.47
N GLY A 85 15.47 -4.54 -5.63
CA GLY A 85 16.03 -4.19 -6.92
C GLY A 85 16.31 -2.70 -7.09
N VAL A 86 15.46 -1.85 -6.55
CA VAL A 86 15.71 -0.40 -6.45
C VAL A 86 16.88 -0.12 -5.51
N GLY A 87 16.95 -0.84 -4.38
CA GLY A 87 18.00 -0.72 -3.37
C GLY A 87 17.84 0.47 -2.43
N GLY A 88 18.52 0.39 -1.28
CA GLY A 88 18.52 1.46 -0.28
C GLY A 88 17.25 1.53 0.59
N PHE A 89 16.48 0.45 0.67
CA PHE A 89 15.30 0.34 1.50
C PHE A 89 15.40 -0.82 2.47
N ASP A 90 15.00 -0.59 3.71
CA ASP A 90 14.67 -1.63 4.68
C ASP A 90 13.18 -1.98 4.50
N ILE A 91 12.87 -3.28 4.58
CA ILE A 91 11.53 -3.80 4.31
C ILE A 91 11.01 -4.53 5.54
N ILE A 92 9.79 -4.21 5.93
CA ILE A 92 8.96 -4.97 6.85
C ILE A 92 7.78 -5.49 6.05
N SER A 93 7.40 -6.75 6.23
CA SER A 93 6.31 -7.34 5.48
C SER A 93 5.50 -8.33 6.31
N SER A 94 4.40 -8.81 5.79
CA SER A 94 3.60 -9.86 6.44
C SER A 94 4.37 -11.17 6.63
N ASN A 95 5.48 -11.40 5.93
CA ASN A 95 6.38 -12.51 6.22
C ASN A 95 7.02 -12.44 7.62
N ASP A 96 7.13 -11.25 8.19
CA ASP A 96 7.71 -11.00 9.52
C ASP A 96 6.65 -11.06 10.64
N TYR A 97 5.36 -11.13 10.29
CA TYR A 97 4.21 -11.06 11.19
C TYR A 97 3.26 -12.25 11.00
N PRO A 98 3.63 -13.45 11.39
CA PRO A 98 2.83 -14.66 11.15
C PRO A 98 1.47 -14.65 11.87
N ASP A 99 1.34 -13.87 12.94
CA ASP A 99 0.09 -13.69 13.69
C ASP A 99 -0.78 -12.52 13.17
N GLY A 100 -0.33 -11.86 12.07
CA GLY A 100 -0.98 -10.67 11.52
C GLY A 100 -0.64 -9.38 12.25
N ILE A 101 -1.29 -8.30 11.86
CA ILE A 101 -1.14 -6.94 12.42
C ILE A 101 -2.51 -6.38 12.81
N TRP A 102 -2.51 -5.31 13.58
CA TRP A 102 -3.72 -4.58 13.91
C TRP A 102 -3.54 -3.06 13.69
N LEU A 103 -4.52 -2.27 14.09
CA LEU A 103 -4.56 -0.81 13.88
C LEU A 103 -3.34 -0.09 14.45
N ASP A 104 -2.88 -0.51 15.63
CA ASP A 104 -1.72 0.08 16.32
C ASP A 104 -0.42 -0.04 15.52
N ASP A 105 -0.21 -1.16 14.82
CA ASP A 105 0.97 -1.37 13.97
C ASP A 105 0.99 -0.36 12.82
N ILE A 106 -0.15 -0.22 12.13
CA ILE A 106 -0.30 0.70 11.00
C ILE A 106 -0.14 2.14 11.48
N GLN A 107 -0.81 2.51 12.57
CA GLN A 107 -0.70 3.84 13.17
C GLN A 107 0.73 4.16 13.58
N GLY A 108 1.44 3.17 14.16
CA GLY A 108 2.85 3.28 14.51
C GLY A 108 3.72 3.61 13.29
N TRP A 109 3.60 2.87 12.20
CA TRP A 109 4.38 3.13 10.98
C TRP A 109 4.04 4.49 10.34
N LEU A 110 2.77 4.86 10.29
CA LEU A 110 2.36 6.17 9.77
C LEU A 110 2.93 7.31 10.62
N SER A 111 2.97 7.17 11.96
CA SER A 111 3.56 8.17 12.86
C SER A 111 5.07 8.34 12.66
N GLU A 112 5.74 7.30 12.15
CA GLU A 112 7.14 7.33 11.74
C GLU A 112 7.35 7.86 10.31
N GLY A 113 6.28 8.27 9.63
CA GLY A 113 6.34 8.75 8.24
C GLY A 113 6.43 7.65 7.19
N LYS A 114 6.05 6.42 7.54
CA LYS A 114 6.16 5.24 6.67
C LYS A 114 4.79 4.89 6.07
N PRO A 115 4.62 4.94 4.74
CA PRO A 115 3.42 4.46 4.07
C PRO A 115 3.32 2.93 4.16
N VAL A 116 2.11 2.40 4.24
CA VAL A 116 1.85 0.97 4.36
C VAL A 116 1.14 0.47 3.11
N MET A 117 1.86 -0.26 2.26
CA MET A 117 1.24 -0.95 1.12
C MET A 117 0.47 -2.16 1.63
N ILE A 118 -0.76 -2.32 1.19
CA ILE A 118 -1.62 -3.47 1.50
C ILE A 118 -2.14 -4.11 0.21
N CYS A 119 -2.26 -5.43 0.20
CA CYS A 119 -2.98 -6.16 -0.84
C CYS A 119 -4.12 -6.93 -0.20
N TRP A 120 -5.33 -6.68 -0.64
CA TRP A 120 -6.52 -7.30 -0.08
C TRP A 120 -7.56 -7.60 -1.18
N ASN A 121 -8.63 -8.29 -0.82
CA ASN A 121 -9.64 -8.79 -1.75
C ASN A 121 -10.59 -7.69 -2.25
N ASP A 122 -10.07 -6.49 -2.50
CA ASP A 122 -10.75 -5.47 -3.28
C ASP A 122 -10.54 -5.77 -4.76
N TRP A 123 -11.58 -5.69 -5.58
CA TRP A 123 -11.52 -6.05 -7.01
C TRP A 123 -10.98 -7.48 -7.31
N GLY A 124 -11.04 -8.39 -6.32
CA GLY A 124 -10.45 -9.73 -6.46
C GLY A 124 -8.94 -9.78 -6.27
N GLY A 125 -8.38 -8.77 -5.65
CA GLY A 125 -6.97 -8.60 -5.32
C GLY A 125 -6.42 -7.29 -5.84
N HIS A 126 -6.16 -6.35 -4.92
CA HIS A 126 -5.71 -5.00 -5.29
C HIS A 126 -4.70 -4.46 -4.28
N TRP A 127 -3.63 -3.85 -4.78
CA TRP A 127 -2.65 -3.13 -3.99
C TRP A 127 -3.04 -1.68 -3.83
N GLN A 128 -3.10 -1.23 -2.58
CA GLN A 128 -3.32 0.16 -2.18
C GLN A 128 -2.27 0.57 -1.16
N THR A 129 -2.19 1.85 -0.83
CA THR A 129 -1.25 2.35 0.17
C THR A 129 -1.98 3.15 1.23
N ILE A 130 -1.94 2.70 2.49
CA ILE A 130 -2.46 3.48 3.61
C ILE A 130 -1.48 4.61 3.89
N ILE A 131 -1.98 5.83 3.91
CA ILE A 131 -1.21 7.07 4.04
C ILE A 131 -1.66 7.95 5.20
N GLY A 132 -2.71 7.55 5.89
CA GLY A 132 -3.20 8.26 7.06
C GLY A 132 -4.17 7.46 7.90
N TYR A 133 -4.32 7.89 9.14
CA TYR A 133 -5.17 7.31 10.16
C TYR A 133 -5.80 8.43 10.97
N ASP A 134 -7.12 8.42 11.15
CA ASP A 134 -7.84 9.37 11.98
C ASP A 134 -8.64 8.62 13.05
N THR A 135 -8.34 8.91 14.30
CA THR A 135 -9.07 8.38 15.47
C THR A 135 -10.44 9.03 15.66
N MET A 136 -10.82 9.98 14.81
CA MET A 136 -12.03 10.78 14.92
C MET A 136 -12.19 11.50 16.26
N GLY A 137 -11.15 11.47 17.11
CA GLY A 137 -11.12 12.08 18.44
C GLY A 137 -11.93 11.31 19.49
N THR A 138 -12.18 10.03 19.29
CA THR A 138 -12.89 9.16 20.23
C THR A 138 -11.95 8.08 20.80
N GLU A 139 -12.38 7.37 21.84
CA GLU A 139 -11.68 6.19 22.38
C GLU A 139 -12.17 4.89 21.71
N ASN A 140 -13.07 4.98 20.71
CA ASN A 140 -13.71 3.85 20.08
C ASN A 140 -13.16 3.63 18.67
N GLU A 141 -12.38 2.57 18.48
CA GLU A 141 -11.78 2.21 17.19
C GLU A 141 -12.80 1.95 16.06
N ASN A 142 -14.08 1.72 16.39
CA ASN A 142 -15.10 1.41 15.37
C ASN A 142 -15.41 2.58 14.43
N ASP A 143 -15.11 3.81 14.83
CA ASP A 143 -15.30 5.00 14.01
C ASP A 143 -14.00 5.56 13.40
N ASP A 144 -12.87 4.91 13.69
CA ASP A 144 -11.59 5.25 13.09
C ASP A 144 -11.59 5.02 11.58
N VAL A 145 -10.82 5.82 10.86
CA VAL A 145 -10.73 5.72 9.40
C VAL A 145 -9.29 5.70 8.92
N PHE A 146 -9.05 4.97 7.83
CA PHE A 146 -7.84 5.06 7.03
C PHE A 146 -8.02 6.03 5.86
N LEU A 147 -6.96 6.79 5.58
CA LEU A 147 -6.77 7.48 4.32
C LEU A 147 -5.89 6.59 3.43
N VAL A 148 -6.33 6.36 2.22
CA VAL A 148 -5.70 5.42 1.29
C VAL A 148 -5.36 6.12 -0.02
N ALA A 149 -4.17 5.87 -0.53
CA ALA A 149 -3.78 6.17 -1.91
C ALA A 149 -4.04 4.94 -2.78
N ASP A 150 -4.83 5.11 -3.82
CA ASP A 150 -5.28 4.06 -4.73
C ASP A 150 -4.95 4.42 -6.17
N SER A 151 -4.24 3.54 -6.85
CA SER A 151 -3.90 3.71 -8.26
C SER A 151 -5.03 3.42 -9.23
N TYR A 152 -6.12 2.81 -8.76
CA TYR A 152 -7.33 2.50 -9.54
C TYR A 152 -8.57 3.06 -8.82
N ASP A 153 -8.54 4.36 -8.54
CA ASP A 153 -9.57 5.00 -7.74
C ASP A 153 -10.92 5.02 -8.44
N THR A 154 -11.86 4.31 -7.82
CA THR A 154 -13.27 4.29 -8.19
C THR A 154 -14.18 4.54 -6.98
N THR A 155 -13.58 4.93 -5.84
CA THR A 155 -14.30 5.10 -4.57
C THR A 155 -15.21 6.33 -4.57
N ASP A 156 -14.85 7.34 -5.35
CA ASP A 156 -15.69 8.50 -5.56
C ASP A 156 -15.59 9.02 -7.01
N HIS A 157 -16.37 10.04 -7.35
CA HIS A 157 -16.40 10.58 -8.71
C HIS A 157 -15.28 11.59 -9.03
N ASN A 158 -14.37 11.84 -8.10
CA ASN A 158 -13.23 12.74 -8.35
C ASN A 158 -12.06 12.02 -9.01
N GLN A 159 -11.91 10.73 -8.76
CA GLN A 159 -10.83 9.88 -9.29
C GLN A 159 -9.45 10.53 -9.09
N ASP A 160 -9.23 11.06 -7.89
CA ASP A 160 -7.97 11.74 -7.53
C ASP A 160 -6.97 10.80 -6.83
N GLY A 161 -7.33 9.53 -6.68
CA GLY A 161 -6.51 8.50 -6.07
C GLY A 161 -6.54 8.50 -4.54
N TYR A 162 -7.41 9.28 -3.89
CA TYR A 162 -7.54 9.31 -2.43
C TYR A 162 -8.88 8.74 -1.99
N GLY A 163 -8.84 7.68 -1.19
CA GLY A 163 -10.00 7.06 -0.58
C GLY A 163 -10.00 7.16 0.94
N ILE A 164 -11.18 6.97 1.54
CA ILE A 164 -11.35 6.86 2.99
C ILE A 164 -12.11 5.57 3.27
N TYR A 165 -11.55 4.73 4.14
CA TYR A 165 -12.16 3.48 4.56
C TYR A 165 -12.31 3.43 6.08
N PRO A 166 -13.43 2.89 6.61
CA PRO A 166 -13.53 2.54 8.03
C PRO A 166 -12.40 1.57 8.40
N ALA A 167 -11.54 1.96 9.34
CA ALA A 167 -10.28 1.26 9.60
C ALA A 167 -10.51 -0.17 10.10
N GLU A 168 -11.31 -0.36 11.15
CA GLU A 168 -11.61 -1.68 11.70
C GLU A 168 -12.27 -2.60 10.66
N ARG A 169 -13.21 -2.06 9.86
CA ARG A 169 -13.88 -2.83 8.81
C ARG A 169 -12.91 -3.29 7.73
N LEU A 170 -11.93 -2.47 7.35
CA LEU A 170 -10.90 -2.85 6.41
C LEU A 170 -10.07 -3.99 7.01
N MET A 171 -9.63 -3.90 8.27
CA MET A 171 -8.82 -4.92 8.92
C MET A 171 -9.51 -6.28 8.96
N TYR A 172 -10.82 -6.33 9.24
CA TYR A 172 -11.59 -7.59 9.21
C TYR A 172 -11.76 -8.18 7.80
N ASN A 173 -11.59 -7.38 6.76
CA ASN A 173 -11.65 -7.82 5.36
C ASN A 173 -10.26 -7.89 4.69
N PHE A 174 -9.21 -7.66 5.46
CA PHE A 174 -7.84 -7.61 4.97
C PHE A 174 -7.30 -9.02 4.75
N THR A 175 -7.70 -9.64 3.64
CA THR A 175 -7.26 -10.99 3.26
C THR A 175 -7.35 -11.19 1.76
N MET A 176 -6.55 -12.11 1.25
CA MET A 176 -6.58 -12.57 -0.15
C MET A 176 -7.19 -13.98 -0.30
N TYR A 177 -7.64 -14.61 0.78
CA TYR A 177 -8.31 -15.92 0.78
C TYR A 177 -7.58 -17.02 -0.01
N GLY A 178 -6.27 -17.13 0.16
CA GLY A 178 -5.49 -18.19 -0.52
C GLY A 178 -5.22 -17.88 -2.01
N ALA A 179 -5.25 -16.62 -2.42
CA ALA A 179 -4.95 -16.22 -3.79
C ALA A 179 -3.48 -16.47 -4.18
N PHE A 180 -2.57 -16.46 -3.21
CA PHE A 180 -1.15 -16.74 -3.42
C PHE A 180 -0.70 -17.93 -2.59
N PRO A 181 0.23 -18.76 -3.12
CA PRO A 181 0.87 -19.82 -2.33
C PRO A 181 1.78 -19.24 -1.23
N GLU A 182 2.07 -20.02 -0.20
CA GLU A 182 2.98 -19.62 0.88
C GLU A 182 4.37 -19.21 0.36
N SER A 183 4.84 -19.87 -0.71
CA SER A 183 6.13 -19.54 -1.35
C SER A 183 6.19 -18.12 -1.91
N GLU A 184 5.05 -17.49 -2.14
CA GLU A 184 4.91 -16.13 -2.65
C GLU A 184 4.47 -15.11 -1.58
N GLY A 185 4.65 -15.47 -0.32
CA GLY A 185 4.30 -14.61 0.82
C GLY A 185 2.91 -14.87 1.40
N GLY A 186 2.25 -15.96 0.96
CA GLY A 186 0.93 -16.32 1.47
C GLY A 186 -0.19 -15.41 0.94
N SER A 187 -1.32 -15.41 1.63
CA SER A 187 -2.55 -14.79 1.14
C SER A 187 -3.36 -14.04 2.18
N ASP A 188 -2.94 -14.06 3.44
CA ASP A 188 -3.64 -13.39 4.52
C ASP A 188 -2.88 -12.12 4.94
N MET A 189 -3.61 -11.01 5.11
CA MET A 189 -3.09 -9.73 5.58
C MET A 189 -1.78 -9.30 4.89
N LEU A 190 -1.72 -9.36 3.55
CA LEU A 190 -0.52 -9.02 2.80
C LEU A 190 -0.22 -7.52 2.90
N PHE A 191 0.89 -7.20 3.54
CA PHE A 191 1.38 -5.82 3.62
C PHE A 191 2.89 -5.73 3.41
N LEU A 192 3.31 -4.54 3.04
CA LEU A 192 4.72 -4.18 2.89
C LEU A 192 4.92 -2.72 3.33
N VAL A 193 5.90 -2.51 4.19
CA VAL A 193 6.38 -1.20 4.61
C VAL A 193 7.84 -1.09 4.17
N ALA A 194 8.09 -0.27 3.17
CA ALA A 194 9.45 0.05 2.74
C ALA A 194 9.84 1.43 3.28
N SER A 195 11.03 1.55 3.83
CA SER A 195 11.58 2.81 4.30
C SER A 195 13.05 2.93 3.96
N PRO A 196 13.59 4.14 3.70
CA PRO A 196 15.01 4.30 3.39
C PRO A 196 15.89 3.73 4.50
N SER A 197 16.90 2.92 4.11
CA SER A 197 17.88 2.37 5.05
C SER A 197 18.69 3.47 5.73
N ALA A 198 18.98 3.30 7.01
CA ALA A 198 19.87 4.21 7.72
C ALA A 198 21.25 4.25 7.04
N LYS A 199 21.75 5.47 6.80
CA LYS A 199 23.09 5.69 6.23
C LYS A 199 24.19 5.49 7.24
#